data_89b8d12ea6a9f65410f1726045eb618f
#
_entry.id   89b8d12ea6a9f65410f1726045eb618f
#
_cell.length_a   1.000
_cell.length_b   1.000
_cell.length_c   1.000
_cell.angle_alpha   90.00
_cell.angle_beta   90.00
_cell.angle_gamma   90.00
#
_symmetry.space_group_name_H-M   'P 1'
#
loop_
_entity.id
_entity.type
_entity.pdbx_description
1 polymer ?
#
loop_
_entity_poly.entity_id
_entity_poly.type
_entity_poly.pdbx_seq_one_letter_code
_entity_poly.pdbx_strand_id
1 'polypeptide(L)'
;MSARDIVAINREFYDALWSQTYVERPERFNTWPLISGLLPSAPLRLEIGPGLRPRLPIAGTHFIDISTPVVAKLKARGGIAAPGEITALPFGDETFDLVGAFDVVEHIEDDRRVFAELGRVLKDGGILVFAVPLHARFWTEFDACVGHARRYEPADLLALLADHQLVIEKSAGFGMQPNNPRLLKYGMKWLTQHRAAAMRWYNWVFMPLGMLFQKRLKFRPGLVDPAGLAEIVLVCRRLPR
;
A
#
# COMPACT_ATOMS: atom_id res chain seq x y z
N MET A 1 20.09 7.73 -7.68
CA MET A 1 20.00 6.34 -7.16
C MET A 1 19.43 5.50 -8.30
N SER A 2 19.96 4.33 -8.62
CA SER A 2 19.39 3.51 -9.70
C SER A 2 18.15 2.75 -9.24
N ALA A 3 17.27 2.33 -10.18
CA ALA A 3 16.09 1.51 -9.86
C ALA A 3 16.46 0.22 -9.09
N ARG A 4 17.59 -0.38 -9.42
CA ARG A 4 18.12 -1.56 -8.69
C ARG A 4 18.45 -1.25 -7.23
N ASP A 5 18.97 -0.04 -6.97
CA ASP A 5 19.31 0.38 -5.61
C ASP A 5 18.05 0.57 -4.76
N ILE A 6 16.99 1.14 -5.33
CA ILE A 6 15.70 1.36 -4.66
C ILE A 6 15.08 0.02 -4.26
N VAL A 7 15.00 -0.95 -5.18
CA VAL A 7 14.45 -2.30 -4.91
C VAL A 7 15.25 -3.02 -3.82
N ALA A 8 16.58 -2.90 -3.85
CA ALA A 8 17.44 -3.53 -2.83
C ALA A 8 17.23 -2.90 -1.45
N ILE A 9 17.17 -1.57 -1.36
CA ILE A 9 16.91 -0.84 -0.10
C ILE A 9 15.53 -1.23 0.46
N ASN A 10 14.52 -1.24 -0.40
CA ASN A 10 13.16 -1.61 -0.04
C ASN A 10 13.11 -3.04 0.52
N ARG A 11 13.66 -4.01 -0.21
CA ARG A 11 13.71 -5.41 0.24
C ARG A 11 14.43 -5.57 1.58
N GLU A 12 15.61 -4.99 1.72
CA GLU A 12 16.39 -5.07 2.96
C GLU A 12 15.64 -4.45 4.15
N PHE A 13 14.99 -3.30 3.93
CA PHE A 13 14.20 -2.63 4.96
C PHE A 13 13.02 -3.50 5.41
N TYR A 14 12.22 -3.98 4.45
CA TYR A 14 10.99 -4.72 4.77
C TYR A 14 11.27 -6.15 5.25
N ASP A 15 12.30 -6.84 4.75
CA ASP A 15 12.70 -8.13 5.30
C ASP A 15 13.12 -8.01 6.77
N ALA A 16 13.86 -6.96 7.12
CA ALA A 16 14.21 -6.68 8.52
C ALA A 16 12.98 -6.32 9.36
N LEU A 17 12.06 -5.51 8.81
CA LEU A 17 10.83 -5.11 9.49
C LEU A 17 9.92 -6.32 9.77
N TRP A 18 9.78 -7.21 8.80
CA TRP A 18 8.87 -8.35 8.86
C TRP A 18 9.45 -9.61 9.53
N SER A 19 10.78 -9.66 9.77
CA SER A 19 11.44 -10.85 10.31
C SER A 19 10.88 -11.29 11.67
N GLN A 20 10.51 -10.34 12.53
CA GLN A 20 10.13 -10.58 13.93
C GLN A 20 8.68 -10.18 14.26
N THR A 21 7.79 -10.22 13.27
CA THR A 21 6.38 -9.89 13.49
C THR A 21 5.46 -10.93 12.87
N TYR A 22 4.18 -10.85 13.16
CA TYR A 22 3.13 -11.75 12.69
C TYR A 22 2.24 -11.08 11.67
N VAL A 23 1.47 -11.89 10.94
CA VAL A 23 0.45 -11.38 10.01
C VAL A 23 -0.68 -10.76 10.80
N GLU A 24 -0.92 -9.47 10.60
CA GLU A 24 -1.99 -8.72 11.27
C GLU A 24 -3.35 -9.06 10.66
N ARG A 25 -4.41 -8.84 11.40
CA ARG A 25 -5.78 -9.06 10.93
C ARG A 25 -6.29 -7.85 10.17
N PRO A 26 -6.84 -8.00 8.96
CA PRO A 26 -7.38 -6.90 8.16
C PRO A 26 -8.47 -6.10 8.88
N GLU A 27 -9.26 -6.77 9.72
CA GLU A 27 -10.37 -6.18 10.47
C GLU A 27 -9.95 -5.10 11.47
N ARG A 28 -8.66 -5.09 11.85
CA ARG A 28 -8.11 -4.10 12.78
C ARG A 28 -7.79 -2.76 12.13
N PHE A 29 -7.74 -2.70 10.81
CA PHE A 29 -7.39 -1.47 10.10
C PHE A 29 -8.61 -0.59 9.86
N ASN A 30 -8.40 0.72 9.86
CA ASN A 30 -9.44 1.71 9.58
C ASN A 30 -9.98 1.67 8.14
N THR A 31 -9.30 0.95 7.24
CA THR A 31 -9.77 0.62 5.89
C THR A 31 -10.84 -0.48 5.88
N TRP A 32 -10.96 -1.27 6.95
CA TRP A 32 -11.87 -2.43 6.99
C TRP A 32 -13.34 -2.11 6.69
N PRO A 33 -13.94 -1.02 7.22
CA PRO A 33 -15.33 -0.68 6.88
C PRO A 33 -15.55 -0.45 5.38
N LEU A 34 -14.54 0.08 4.66
CA LEU A 34 -14.57 0.19 3.21
C LEU A 34 -14.46 -1.19 2.56
N ILE A 35 -13.41 -1.93 2.91
CA ILE A 35 -13.11 -3.23 2.31
C ILE A 35 -14.27 -4.21 2.51
N SER A 36 -14.78 -4.35 3.73
CA SER A 36 -15.90 -5.25 4.03
C SER A 36 -17.16 -4.94 3.20
N GLY A 37 -17.41 -3.67 2.89
CA GLY A 37 -18.50 -3.25 2.01
C GLY A 37 -18.31 -3.62 0.54
N LEU A 38 -17.09 -3.85 0.08
CA LEU A 38 -16.78 -4.26 -1.30
C LEU A 38 -16.80 -5.78 -1.49
N LEU A 39 -16.61 -6.57 -0.43
CA LEU A 39 -16.45 -8.02 -0.53
C LEU A 39 -17.63 -8.75 -1.19
N PRO A 40 -18.91 -8.39 -0.96
CA PRO A 40 -20.04 -9.10 -1.56
C PRO A 40 -20.04 -9.08 -3.10
N SER A 41 -19.48 -8.02 -3.70
CA SER A 41 -19.39 -7.85 -5.16
C SER A 41 -18.03 -8.22 -5.73
N ALA A 42 -17.09 -8.71 -4.90
CA ALA A 42 -15.72 -8.96 -5.30
C ALA A 42 -15.25 -10.36 -4.85
N PRO A 43 -15.73 -11.44 -5.50
CA PRO A 43 -15.33 -12.80 -5.17
C PRO A 43 -13.86 -13.08 -5.46
N LEU A 44 -13.29 -12.53 -6.54
CA LEU A 44 -11.88 -12.68 -6.89
C LEU A 44 -11.09 -11.41 -6.53
N ARG A 45 -10.17 -11.58 -5.58
CA ARG A 45 -9.42 -10.47 -4.97
C ARG A 45 -7.93 -10.69 -5.05
N LEU A 46 -7.20 -9.60 -5.28
CA LEU A 46 -5.74 -9.55 -5.24
C LEU A 46 -5.29 -8.41 -4.33
N GLU A 47 -4.30 -8.66 -3.50
CA GLU A 47 -3.56 -7.58 -2.81
C GLU A 47 -2.06 -7.70 -3.13
N ILE A 48 -1.45 -6.58 -3.46
CA ILE A 48 -0.06 -6.50 -3.90
C ILE A 48 0.74 -5.76 -2.84
N GLY A 49 1.90 -6.32 -2.47
CA GLY A 49 2.79 -5.77 -1.46
C GLY A 49 2.17 -5.64 -0.06
N PRO A 50 1.35 -6.62 0.42
CA PRO A 50 0.68 -6.48 1.71
C PRO A 50 1.65 -6.46 2.89
N GLY A 51 2.88 -6.92 2.70
CA GLY A 51 3.76 -7.22 3.81
C GLY A 51 3.08 -8.17 4.80
N LEU A 52 3.22 -7.91 6.10
CA LEU A 52 2.47 -8.64 7.13
C LEU A 52 1.25 -7.86 7.66
N ARG A 53 0.76 -6.89 6.88
CA ARG A 53 -0.38 -6.03 7.23
C ARG A 53 -1.41 -5.99 6.10
N PRO A 54 -1.95 -7.14 5.67
CA PRO A 54 -2.93 -7.18 4.60
C PRO A 54 -4.17 -6.35 4.98
N ARG A 55 -4.74 -5.69 3.99
CA ARG A 55 -5.99 -4.92 4.12
C ARG A 55 -7.19 -5.71 3.64
N LEU A 56 -6.98 -6.67 2.74
CA LEU A 56 -8.01 -7.58 2.29
C LEU A 56 -8.07 -8.84 3.18
N PRO A 57 -9.22 -9.54 3.25
CA PRO A 57 -9.34 -10.81 3.99
C PRO A 57 -8.27 -11.80 3.54
N ILE A 58 -7.62 -12.49 4.49
CA ILE A 58 -6.53 -13.41 4.13
C ILE A 58 -7.08 -14.61 3.35
N ALA A 59 -8.15 -15.22 3.84
CA ALA A 59 -8.77 -16.36 3.17
C ALA A 59 -9.45 -15.94 1.86
N GLY A 60 -9.15 -16.65 0.77
CA GLY A 60 -9.72 -16.43 -0.55
C GLY A 60 -9.19 -15.19 -1.27
N THR A 61 -8.12 -14.55 -0.79
CA THR A 61 -7.44 -13.46 -1.48
C THR A 61 -6.11 -13.96 -2.03
N HIS A 62 -5.81 -13.56 -3.27
CA HIS A 62 -4.50 -13.72 -3.87
C HIS A 62 -3.56 -12.62 -3.36
N PHE A 63 -2.32 -12.97 -3.06
CA PHE A 63 -1.30 -12.05 -2.58
C PHE A 63 -0.05 -12.17 -3.43
N ILE A 64 0.50 -11.04 -3.86
CA ILE A 64 1.81 -10.94 -4.50
C ILE A 64 2.70 -10.06 -3.63
N ASP A 65 3.87 -10.57 -3.26
CA ASP A 65 4.87 -9.82 -2.49
C ASP A 65 6.27 -10.21 -2.95
N ILE A 66 7.21 -9.27 -2.92
CA ILE A 66 8.62 -9.54 -3.27
C ILE A 66 9.35 -10.32 -2.16
N SER A 67 8.83 -10.32 -0.94
CA SER A 67 9.41 -10.97 0.25
C SER A 67 8.91 -12.41 0.38
N THR A 68 9.79 -13.36 0.14
CA THR A 68 9.48 -14.79 0.32
C THR A 68 9.02 -15.14 1.75
N PRO A 69 9.62 -14.58 2.83
CA PRO A 69 9.12 -14.75 4.19
C PRO A 69 7.68 -14.27 4.40
N VAL A 70 7.30 -13.14 3.79
CA VAL A 70 5.93 -12.63 3.83
C VAL A 70 4.98 -13.61 3.17
N VAL A 71 5.31 -14.05 1.95
CA VAL A 71 4.52 -15.05 1.21
C VAL A 71 4.29 -16.33 2.02
N ALA A 72 5.34 -16.85 2.66
CA ALA A 72 5.22 -18.05 3.49
C ALA A 72 4.26 -17.85 4.68
N LYS A 73 4.35 -16.69 5.37
CA LYS A 73 3.47 -16.37 6.50
C LYS A 73 2.01 -16.16 6.08
N LEU A 74 1.76 -15.54 4.92
CA LEU A 74 0.41 -15.37 4.37
C LEU A 74 -0.21 -16.72 3.98
N LYS A 75 0.55 -17.62 3.34
CA LYS A 75 0.12 -19.00 3.05
C LYS A 75 -0.25 -19.76 4.32
N ALA A 76 0.55 -19.66 5.36
CA ALA A 76 0.27 -20.30 6.66
C ALA A 76 -1.03 -19.80 7.33
N ARG A 77 -1.55 -18.65 6.89
CA ARG A 77 -2.83 -18.08 7.34
C ARG A 77 -3.99 -18.31 6.37
N GLY A 78 -3.78 -19.13 5.32
CA GLY A 78 -4.81 -19.49 4.33
C GLY A 78 -4.92 -18.53 3.15
N GLY A 79 -3.97 -17.62 2.96
CA GLY A 79 -3.87 -16.78 1.78
C GLY A 79 -3.32 -17.53 0.57
N ILE A 80 -3.73 -17.14 -0.64
CA ILE A 80 -3.21 -17.66 -1.91
C ILE A 80 -2.03 -16.76 -2.33
N ALA A 81 -0.88 -16.93 -1.69
CA ALA A 81 0.24 -16.01 -1.86
C ALA A 81 1.32 -16.56 -2.79
N ALA A 82 1.95 -15.70 -3.59
CA ALA A 82 3.09 -16.04 -4.43
C ALA A 82 4.13 -14.90 -4.42
N PRO A 83 5.43 -15.22 -4.61
CA PRO A 83 6.42 -14.17 -4.83
C PRO A 83 6.22 -13.57 -6.23
N GLY A 84 6.42 -12.27 -6.35
CA GLY A 84 6.29 -11.57 -7.64
C GLY A 84 6.44 -10.06 -7.51
N GLU A 85 6.46 -9.41 -8.66
CA GLU A 85 6.60 -7.96 -8.80
C GLU A 85 5.34 -7.35 -9.38
N ILE A 86 4.99 -6.13 -8.93
CA ILE A 86 3.79 -5.42 -9.40
C ILE A 86 3.87 -5.04 -10.88
N THR A 87 5.07 -4.96 -11.45
CA THR A 87 5.32 -4.63 -12.86
C THR A 87 5.15 -5.79 -13.83
N ALA A 88 4.92 -7.02 -13.32
CA ALA A 88 4.73 -8.23 -14.11
C ALA A 88 3.91 -9.25 -13.31
N LEU A 89 2.61 -9.00 -13.15
CA LEU A 89 1.72 -9.85 -12.36
C LEU A 89 1.45 -11.18 -13.08
N PRO A 90 1.58 -12.33 -12.39
CA PRO A 90 1.45 -13.66 -12.99
C PRO A 90 -0.03 -14.08 -13.14
N PHE A 91 -0.87 -13.17 -13.60
CA PHE A 91 -2.31 -13.38 -13.80
C PHE A 91 -2.73 -12.98 -15.20
N GLY A 92 -3.78 -13.61 -15.69
CA GLY A 92 -4.42 -13.21 -16.96
C GLY A 92 -5.10 -11.84 -16.88
N ASP A 93 -5.43 -11.29 -18.03
CA ASP A 93 -6.22 -10.07 -18.13
C ASP A 93 -7.60 -10.29 -17.48
N GLU A 94 -8.19 -9.22 -16.97
CA GLU A 94 -9.57 -9.19 -16.46
C GLU A 94 -9.90 -10.33 -15.48
N THR A 95 -8.96 -10.60 -14.56
CA THR A 95 -9.10 -11.70 -13.60
C THR A 95 -9.83 -11.28 -12.32
N PHE A 96 -9.52 -10.09 -11.79
CA PHE A 96 -9.94 -9.71 -10.44
C PHE A 96 -11.07 -8.69 -10.42
N ASP A 97 -11.98 -8.86 -9.48
CA ASP A 97 -13.05 -7.90 -9.18
C ASP A 97 -12.55 -6.77 -8.28
N LEU A 98 -11.57 -7.06 -7.41
CA LEU A 98 -10.97 -6.11 -6.46
C LEU A 98 -9.47 -6.30 -6.40
N VAL A 99 -8.72 -5.22 -6.59
CA VAL A 99 -7.27 -5.16 -6.38
C VAL A 99 -6.95 -4.14 -5.29
N GLY A 100 -6.11 -4.53 -4.33
CA GLY A 100 -5.54 -3.67 -3.30
C GLY A 100 -4.05 -3.42 -3.51
N ALA A 101 -3.59 -2.18 -3.37
CA ALA A 101 -2.17 -1.80 -3.39
C ALA A 101 -1.94 -0.61 -2.43
N PHE A 102 -1.58 -0.87 -1.18
CA PHE A 102 -1.45 0.15 -0.14
C PHE A 102 0.01 0.45 0.13
N ASP A 103 0.44 1.67 -0.15
CA ASP A 103 1.82 2.14 0.06
C ASP A 103 2.86 1.23 -0.65
N VAL A 104 2.63 0.99 -1.95
CA VAL A 104 3.45 0.10 -2.79
C VAL A 104 3.92 0.79 -4.07
N VAL A 105 3.03 1.51 -4.75
CA VAL A 105 3.31 2.01 -6.11
C VAL A 105 4.38 3.10 -6.12
N GLU A 106 4.55 3.83 -5.03
CA GLU A 106 5.58 4.85 -4.84
C GLU A 106 7.01 4.30 -4.77
N HIS A 107 7.15 3.00 -4.56
CA HIS A 107 8.45 2.33 -4.55
C HIS A 107 8.98 1.97 -5.94
N ILE A 108 8.16 2.10 -6.98
CA ILE A 108 8.48 1.68 -8.34
C ILE A 108 8.74 2.90 -9.23
N GLU A 109 9.89 2.94 -9.91
CA GLU A 109 10.22 4.06 -10.80
C GLU A 109 9.32 4.11 -12.03
N ASP A 110 8.97 2.95 -12.63
CA ASP A 110 8.07 2.85 -13.77
C ASP A 110 6.62 2.65 -13.29
N ASP A 111 6.03 3.72 -12.76
CA ASP A 111 4.64 3.69 -12.29
C ASP A 111 3.61 3.53 -13.42
N ARG A 112 3.92 3.98 -14.65
CA ARG A 112 3.06 3.74 -15.81
C ARG A 112 2.87 2.25 -16.04
N ARG A 113 3.96 1.46 -15.97
CA ARG A 113 3.89 0.01 -16.07
C ARG A 113 3.11 -0.61 -14.92
N VAL A 114 3.26 -0.09 -13.70
CA VAL A 114 2.46 -0.52 -12.55
C VAL A 114 0.97 -0.34 -12.81
N PHE A 115 0.54 0.86 -13.20
CA PHE A 115 -0.88 1.13 -13.45
C PHE A 115 -1.42 0.39 -14.69
N ALA A 116 -0.59 0.13 -15.71
CA ALA A 116 -0.93 -0.74 -16.83
C ALA A 116 -1.23 -2.17 -16.36
N GLU A 117 -0.39 -2.76 -15.48
CA GLU A 117 -0.59 -4.09 -14.91
C GLU A 117 -1.83 -4.14 -13.99
N LEU A 118 -2.01 -3.14 -13.13
CA LEU A 118 -3.19 -3.02 -12.27
C LEU A 118 -4.48 -2.96 -13.12
N GLY A 119 -4.48 -2.12 -14.16
CA GLY A 119 -5.60 -2.04 -15.09
C GLY A 119 -5.81 -3.33 -15.91
N ARG A 120 -4.74 -4.02 -16.30
CA ARG A 120 -4.79 -5.26 -17.06
C ARG A 120 -5.46 -6.39 -16.29
N VAL A 121 -5.09 -6.59 -15.03
CA VAL A 121 -5.60 -7.71 -14.22
C VAL A 121 -6.99 -7.44 -13.63
N LEU A 122 -7.44 -6.19 -13.58
CA LEU A 122 -8.80 -5.84 -13.18
C LEU A 122 -9.79 -6.15 -14.30
N LYS A 123 -10.95 -6.68 -13.94
CA LYS A 123 -12.10 -6.78 -14.83
C LYS A 123 -12.64 -5.41 -15.20
N ASP A 124 -13.38 -5.32 -16.31
CA ASP A 124 -14.21 -4.14 -16.58
C ASP A 124 -15.19 -3.92 -15.43
N GLY A 125 -15.27 -2.68 -14.94
CA GLY A 125 -16.02 -2.34 -13.72
C GLY A 125 -15.38 -2.80 -12.40
N GLY A 126 -14.22 -3.46 -12.45
CA GLY A 126 -13.45 -3.86 -11.26
C GLY A 126 -12.95 -2.67 -10.44
N ILE A 127 -12.67 -2.91 -9.18
CA ILE A 127 -12.29 -1.87 -8.21
C ILE A 127 -10.80 -1.99 -7.87
N LEU A 128 -10.08 -0.86 -7.98
CA LEU A 128 -8.76 -0.67 -7.40
C LEU A 128 -8.89 0.16 -6.12
N VAL A 129 -8.39 -0.37 -5.00
CA VAL A 129 -8.20 0.41 -3.76
C VAL A 129 -6.72 0.53 -3.51
N PHE A 130 -6.20 1.75 -3.50
CA PHE A 130 -4.78 1.96 -3.25
C PHE A 130 -4.52 3.21 -2.42
N ALA A 131 -3.37 3.24 -1.75
CA ALA A 131 -2.91 4.39 -1.00
C ALA A 131 -1.55 4.83 -1.51
N VAL A 132 -1.32 6.15 -1.51
CA VAL A 132 -0.05 6.76 -1.94
C VAL A 132 0.27 8.01 -1.12
N PRO A 133 1.56 8.29 -0.88
CA PRO A 133 2.00 9.55 -0.33
C PRO A 133 1.86 10.67 -1.37
N LEU A 134 1.39 11.84 -0.91
CA LEU A 134 1.20 13.02 -1.73
C LEU A 134 2.26 14.07 -1.47
N HIS A 135 2.47 14.93 -2.47
CA HIS A 135 3.28 16.14 -2.48
C HIS A 135 4.76 15.95 -2.15
N ALA A 136 5.60 16.21 -3.14
CA ALA A 136 7.05 16.19 -2.99
C ALA A 136 7.55 17.10 -1.85
N ARG A 137 6.83 18.19 -1.53
CA ARG A 137 7.13 19.09 -0.41
C ARG A 137 7.05 18.41 0.98
N PHE A 138 6.36 17.28 1.10
CA PHE A 138 6.26 16.49 2.33
C PHE A 138 7.29 15.36 2.39
N TRP A 139 8.24 15.33 1.44
CA TRP A 139 9.34 14.36 1.47
C TRP A 139 10.13 14.44 2.77
N THR A 140 10.42 13.30 3.35
CA THR A 140 11.17 13.17 4.60
C THR A 140 12.33 12.19 4.45
N GLU A 141 13.22 12.15 5.43
CA GLU A 141 14.26 11.12 5.53
C GLU A 141 13.68 9.69 5.58
N PHE A 142 12.46 9.55 6.05
CA PHE A 142 11.77 8.26 6.08
C PHE A 142 11.48 7.74 4.67
N ASP A 143 11.02 8.58 3.76
CA ASP A 143 10.75 8.21 2.36
C ASP A 143 12.01 7.60 1.70
N ALA A 144 13.16 8.23 1.89
CA ALA A 144 14.43 7.70 1.40
C ALA A 144 14.84 6.40 2.10
N CYS A 145 14.60 6.30 3.41
CA CYS A 145 14.97 5.13 4.22
C CYS A 145 14.19 3.86 3.83
N VAL A 146 12.93 4.01 3.46
CA VAL A 146 12.07 2.90 3.01
C VAL A 146 12.14 2.64 1.51
N GLY A 147 12.89 3.45 0.76
CA GLY A 147 13.08 3.29 -0.68
C GLY A 147 11.89 3.78 -1.50
N HIS A 148 11.29 4.93 -1.15
CA HIS A 148 10.35 5.60 -2.04
C HIS A 148 11.09 6.17 -3.25
N ALA A 149 10.53 6.01 -4.44
CA ALA A 149 10.96 6.68 -5.65
C ALA A 149 10.35 8.08 -5.76
N ARG A 150 9.14 8.27 -5.20
CA ARG A 150 8.37 9.52 -5.30
C ARG A 150 7.32 9.68 -4.23
N ARG A 151 6.80 10.91 -4.17
CA ARG A 151 5.48 11.28 -3.67
C ARG A 151 4.71 11.84 -4.85
N TYR A 152 3.43 11.55 -4.95
CA TYR A 152 2.61 11.97 -6.10
C TYR A 152 2.12 13.41 -5.95
N GLU A 153 2.29 14.22 -7.00
CA GLU A 153 1.51 15.44 -7.11
C GLU A 153 0.08 15.08 -7.58
N PRO A 154 -0.95 15.67 -7.01
CA PRO A 154 -2.33 15.32 -7.34
C PRO A 154 -2.68 15.39 -8.82
N ALA A 155 -2.15 16.38 -9.55
CA ALA A 155 -2.39 16.53 -10.98
C ALA A 155 -1.77 15.37 -11.78
N ASP A 156 -0.55 14.97 -11.45
CA ASP A 156 0.16 13.88 -12.13
C ASP A 156 -0.53 12.54 -11.85
N LEU A 157 -0.98 12.32 -10.59
CA LEU A 157 -1.73 11.13 -10.22
C LEU A 157 -3.06 11.04 -10.99
N LEU A 158 -3.80 12.14 -11.12
CA LEU A 158 -5.03 12.19 -11.91
C LEU A 158 -4.79 11.86 -13.38
N ALA A 159 -3.75 12.44 -13.99
CA ALA A 159 -3.38 12.14 -15.37
C ALA A 159 -3.01 10.67 -15.55
N LEU A 160 -2.22 10.12 -14.64
CA LEU A 160 -1.81 8.71 -14.66
C LEU A 160 -3.02 7.76 -14.54
N LEU A 161 -3.97 8.06 -13.67
CA LEU A 161 -5.20 7.27 -13.54
C LEU A 161 -6.05 7.35 -14.82
N ALA A 162 -6.20 8.53 -15.41
CA ALA A 162 -6.95 8.74 -16.64
C ALA A 162 -6.32 7.98 -17.83
N ASP A 163 -4.99 8.00 -17.96
CA ASP A 163 -4.26 7.26 -19.00
C ASP A 163 -4.53 5.74 -18.94
N HIS A 164 -4.86 5.24 -17.74
CA HIS A 164 -5.15 3.80 -17.50
C HIS A 164 -6.64 3.49 -17.29
N GLN A 165 -7.55 4.41 -17.66
CA GLN A 165 -9.01 4.22 -17.58
C GLN A 165 -9.51 3.93 -16.14
N LEU A 166 -8.84 4.48 -15.14
CA LEU A 166 -9.18 4.38 -13.73
C LEU A 166 -9.87 5.67 -13.28
N VAL A 167 -11.14 5.58 -12.90
CA VAL A 167 -11.93 6.74 -12.43
C VAL A 167 -12.10 6.67 -10.92
N ILE A 168 -11.78 7.77 -10.24
CA ILE A 168 -11.94 7.87 -8.80
C ILE A 168 -13.43 7.93 -8.44
N GLU A 169 -13.92 6.91 -7.74
CA GLU A 169 -15.28 6.92 -7.18
C GLU A 169 -15.34 7.68 -5.85
N LYS A 170 -14.36 7.46 -5.00
CA LYS A 170 -14.25 8.13 -3.69
C LYS A 170 -12.83 8.09 -3.17
N SER A 171 -12.53 9.00 -2.27
CA SER A 171 -11.22 9.08 -1.62
C SER A 171 -11.33 9.58 -0.19
N ALA A 172 -10.25 9.39 0.58
CA ALA A 172 -10.11 9.89 1.94
C ALA A 172 -8.65 10.21 2.25
N GLY A 173 -8.41 11.19 3.12
CA GLY A 173 -7.09 11.38 3.71
C GLY A 173 -6.69 10.12 4.49
N PHE A 174 -5.46 9.66 4.27
CA PHE A 174 -4.91 8.44 4.83
C PHE A 174 -3.58 8.73 5.52
N GLY A 175 -3.03 7.74 6.22
CA GLY A 175 -1.73 7.81 6.84
C GLY A 175 -1.77 7.80 8.36
N MET A 176 -0.69 7.25 8.94
CA MET A 176 -0.48 7.16 10.38
C MET A 176 0.80 7.88 10.80
N GLN A 177 1.42 8.65 9.93
CA GLN A 177 2.65 9.36 10.27
C GLN A 177 2.38 10.41 11.35
N PRO A 178 3.24 10.52 12.38
CA PRO A 178 3.10 11.55 13.38
C PRO A 178 3.32 12.92 12.74
N ASN A 179 2.36 13.83 12.92
CA ASN A 179 2.45 15.22 12.42
C ASN A 179 3.51 16.07 13.17
N ASN A 180 4.25 15.48 14.10
CA ASN A 180 5.26 16.20 14.88
C ASN A 180 6.66 15.97 14.31
N PRO A 181 7.29 17.01 13.67
CA PRO A 181 8.60 16.87 13.05
C PRO A 181 9.72 16.46 14.03
N ARG A 182 9.59 16.82 15.31
CA ARG A 182 10.58 16.43 16.34
C ARG A 182 10.50 14.95 16.64
N LEU A 183 9.28 14.39 16.76
CA LEU A 183 9.09 12.95 16.95
C LEU A 183 9.60 12.16 15.74
N LEU A 184 9.34 12.64 14.54
CA LEU A 184 9.86 12.01 13.32
C LEU A 184 11.40 12.00 13.32
N LYS A 185 12.03 13.15 13.60
CA LYS A 185 13.49 13.26 13.68
C LYS A 185 14.12 12.34 14.71
N TYR A 186 13.53 12.23 15.91
CA TYR A 186 14.01 11.31 16.95
C TYR A 186 13.81 9.85 16.53
N GLY A 187 12.66 9.52 15.96
CA GLY A 187 12.38 8.18 15.42
C GLY A 187 13.37 7.78 14.34
N MET A 188 13.67 8.68 13.40
CA MET A 188 14.65 8.46 12.33
C MET A 188 16.06 8.27 12.89
N LYS A 189 16.51 9.12 13.80
CA LYS A 189 17.79 8.95 14.48
C LYS A 189 17.90 7.58 15.16
N TRP A 190 16.84 7.14 15.83
CA TRP A 190 16.82 5.84 16.47
C TRP A 190 16.81 4.69 15.47
N LEU A 191 16.04 4.80 14.38
CA LEU A 191 15.99 3.82 13.30
C LEU A 191 17.35 3.65 12.60
N THR A 192 18.11 4.74 12.42
CA THR A 192 19.43 4.69 11.78
C THR A 192 20.51 4.17 12.72
N GLN A 193 20.47 4.51 14.00
CA GLN A 193 21.52 4.13 14.98
C GLN A 193 21.28 2.76 15.63
N HIS A 194 20.00 2.35 15.77
CA HIS A 194 19.60 1.13 16.48
C HIS A 194 18.50 0.38 15.76
N ARG A 195 18.69 0.12 14.45
CA ARG A 195 17.69 -0.40 13.51
C ARG A 195 16.88 -1.58 14.05
N ALA A 196 17.57 -2.62 14.56
CA ALA A 196 16.89 -3.82 15.06
C ALA A 196 16.01 -3.55 16.30
N ALA A 197 16.47 -2.70 17.22
CA ALA A 197 15.68 -2.30 18.39
C ALA A 197 14.50 -1.42 17.97
N ALA A 198 14.73 -0.42 17.11
CA ALA A 198 13.69 0.48 16.61
C ALA A 198 12.57 -0.29 15.90
N MET A 199 12.91 -1.27 15.03
CA MET A 199 11.93 -2.11 14.33
C MET A 199 11.14 -3.01 15.28
N ARG A 200 11.78 -3.58 16.32
CA ARG A 200 11.06 -4.34 17.36
C ARG A 200 10.04 -3.47 18.10
N TRP A 201 10.47 -2.30 18.59
CA TRP A 201 9.59 -1.36 19.27
C TRP A 201 8.47 -0.86 18.37
N TYR A 202 8.77 -0.61 17.09
CA TYR A 202 7.77 -0.25 16.11
C TYR A 202 6.70 -1.35 15.98
N ASN A 203 7.09 -2.60 15.77
CA ASN A 203 6.17 -3.70 15.58
C ASN A 203 5.36 -4.06 16.83
N TRP A 204 5.99 -4.01 18.02
CA TRP A 204 5.40 -4.53 19.24
C TRP A 204 4.76 -3.47 20.15
N VAL A 205 5.11 -2.21 19.95
CA VAL A 205 4.60 -1.11 20.79
C VAL A 205 3.91 -0.04 19.94
N PHE A 206 4.64 0.60 19.03
CA PHE A 206 4.09 1.77 18.32
C PHE A 206 2.97 1.41 17.35
N MET A 207 3.11 0.31 16.61
CA MET A 207 2.04 -0.13 15.71
C MET A 207 0.78 -0.56 16.43
N PRO A 208 0.81 -1.45 17.45
CA PRO A 208 -0.38 -1.79 18.22
C PRO A 208 -1.07 -0.58 18.83
N LEU A 209 -0.28 0.35 19.42
CA LEU A 209 -0.84 1.61 19.94
C LEU A 209 -1.43 2.48 18.83
N GLY A 210 -0.71 2.66 17.71
CA GLY A 210 -1.21 3.40 16.57
C GLY A 210 -2.53 2.83 16.02
N MET A 211 -2.67 1.51 16.02
CA MET A 211 -3.91 0.84 15.61
C MET A 211 -5.08 1.10 16.56
N LEU A 212 -4.83 1.29 17.85
CA LEU A 212 -5.89 1.66 18.82
C LEU A 212 -6.39 3.11 18.59
N PHE A 213 -5.51 3.99 18.13
CA PHE A 213 -5.82 5.42 17.92
C PHE A 213 -6.09 5.77 16.45
N GLN A 214 -6.28 4.78 15.57
CA GLN A 214 -6.61 5.03 14.18
C GLN A 214 -7.88 5.87 14.05
N LYS A 215 -7.79 6.96 13.30
CA LYS A 215 -8.95 7.75 12.94
C LYS A 215 -9.80 7.00 11.90
N ARG A 216 -11.12 7.10 12.04
CA ARG A 216 -12.04 6.59 11.03
C ARG A 216 -11.84 7.36 9.73
N LEU A 217 -11.66 6.64 8.62
CA LEU A 217 -11.57 7.25 7.30
C LEU A 217 -12.92 7.81 6.89
N LYS A 218 -12.90 9.05 6.40
CA LYS A 218 -14.10 9.75 5.91
C LYS A 218 -14.04 9.83 4.39
N PHE A 219 -14.51 8.78 3.74
CA PHE A 219 -14.59 8.76 2.29
C PHE A 219 -15.61 9.78 1.77
N ARG A 220 -15.23 10.51 0.71
CA ARG A 220 -16.09 11.41 -0.02
C ARG A 220 -16.08 11.04 -1.51
N PRO A 221 -17.17 11.29 -2.26
CA PRO A 221 -17.19 11.07 -3.71
C PRO A 221 -16.09 11.85 -4.42
N GLY A 222 -15.49 11.22 -5.42
CA GLY A 222 -14.39 11.80 -6.19
C GLY A 222 -13.11 11.99 -5.37
N LEU A 223 -12.30 12.96 -5.77
CA LEU A 223 -11.07 13.36 -5.08
C LEU A 223 -11.39 14.36 -3.97
N VAL A 224 -11.04 14.05 -2.73
CA VAL A 224 -11.05 15.03 -1.62
C VAL A 224 -9.99 16.10 -1.87
N ASP A 225 -10.15 17.29 -1.31
CA ASP A 225 -9.12 18.34 -1.37
C ASP A 225 -7.77 17.80 -0.88
N PRO A 226 -6.76 17.63 -1.75
CA PRO A 226 -5.49 17.03 -1.42
C PRO A 226 -4.49 18.02 -0.80
N ALA A 227 -4.79 19.34 -0.78
CA ALA A 227 -3.79 20.39 -0.54
C ALA A 227 -3.01 20.24 0.79
N GLY A 228 -3.63 19.70 1.82
CA GLY A 228 -3.01 19.47 3.13
C GLY A 228 -2.77 18.01 3.50
N LEU A 229 -3.01 17.08 2.58
CA LEU A 229 -2.89 15.67 2.84
C LEU A 229 -1.47 15.18 2.50
N ALA A 230 -0.82 14.54 3.47
CA ALA A 230 0.47 13.90 3.23
C ALA A 230 0.33 12.53 2.54
N GLU A 231 -0.87 11.93 2.60
CA GLU A 231 -1.17 10.62 2.09
C GLU A 231 -2.67 10.50 1.82
N ILE A 232 -3.04 9.74 0.78
CA ILE A 232 -4.43 9.56 0.36
C ILE A 232 -4.72 8.09 0.07
N VAL A 233 -5.94 7.66 0.39
CA VAL A 233 -6.48 6.40 -0.11
C VAL A 233 -7.56 6.69 -1.14
N LEU A 234 -7.50 5.98 -2.27
CA LEU A 234 -8.38 6.13 -3.41
C LEU A 234 -9.11 4.81 -3.68
N VAL A 235 -10.36 4.93 -4.08
CA VAL A 235 -11.16 3.85 -4.64
C VAL A 235 -11.46 4.22 -6.07
N CYS A 236 -10.89 3.47 -7.01
CA CYS A 236 -11.04 3.71 -8.43
C CYS A 236 -11.79 2.56 -9.08
N ARG A 237 -12.62 2.88 -10.07
CA ARG A 237 -13.26 1.91 -10.94
C ARG A 237 -12.54 1.87 -12.29
N ARG A 238 -12.26 0.67 -12.78
CA ARG A 238 -11.82 0.50 -14.16
C ARG A 238 -13.01 0.71 -15.10
N LEU A 239 -12.84 1.60 -16.08
CA LEU A 239 -13.81 1.76 -17.16
C LEU A 239 -13.65 0.63 -18.20
N PRO A 240 -14.72 0.22 -18.87
CA PRO A 240 -14.65 -0.67 -20.02
C PRO A 240 -13.75 -0.09 -21.12
N ARG A 241 -13.05 -0.97 -21.81
CA ARG A 241 -12.25 -0.62 -22.99
C ARG A 241 -13.14 -0.33 -24.19
#